data_6632b78d145406dd71029f9247002f27
#
_entry.id   6632b78d145406dd71029f9247002f27
#
_cell.length_a   1.000
_cell.length_b   1.000
_cell.length_c   1.000
_cell.angle_alpha   90.00
_cell.angle_beta   90.00
_cell.angle_gamma   90.00
#
_symmetry.space_group_name_H-M   'P 1'
#
loop_
_entity.id
_entity.type
_entity.pdbx_description
1 polymer ?
#
loop_
_entity_poly.entity_id
_entity_poly.type
_entity_poly.pdbx_seq_one_letter_code
_entity_poly.pdbx_strand_id
1 'polypeptide(L)'
;MRKILLALSIFAFTLNAIAQDNPWQQQADYQMNVTMDVKNFQYKGTQKLTYTNNSPDTLRVVFYHLYFNAFQPNSEMDSKLQSIPDPDRRMVNNLGTDKNPIYESRIAKLSPSEIGLLRITAMSQDGQKATFSHESTILKVTLPTPILPHSKTVLNMTFEGQVPVMIRRAGRNSPDGVALSMAQWYPKMVAYDHQGWHTTEYLGREFYGVWGNFDVKITLDKTYVVAGSGVLQNPNEMGCGYEDKGVKIPQTKAKTKTWHFVAERVHDFTWAADPQFTHDKHTLTDGKTIHFFYKKYPENWKRIQPDMLKVFDYFNTFIGKYPWPQYSFIQGGDGGMEYAMCTLMEGGKKYESLVGTATHELAHAWFQHLLATDEAAYPWMDEGFTSYIQTLAEQQVLHLIPATNYPFTKAYNGYLNLVKSGLQEPTITHSDRYATNYAYSIAAYYKGQLFLTQLDYLMGNEALMKTLKRYYREYAFKNPTPNDFIRIAEKVSGMQLQWFLNEFMQTDHVADYAIDKVEAKGNKTAITLKRLERLPLSIDLFVTDKAGKTQYVYVPLRMTYGEKPNTYPNYPRTVVPAWGWGNLTYTFELDMPLNNIQSIVLDPNNRSVDINRENNIYKK
;
A
#
# COMPACT_ATOMS: atom_id res chain seq x y z
N MET A 1 32.35 45.82 -59.87
CA MET A 1 31.32 44.81 -59.56
C MET A 1 31.70 44.14 -58.28
N ARG A 2 31.14 44.60 -57.16
CA ARG A 2 31.38 44.02 -55.82
C ARG A 2 30.24 43.03 -55.52
N LYS A 3 30.59 41.78 -55.30
CA LYS A 3 29.66 40.78 -54.83
C LYS A 3 29.47 40.89 -53.29
N ILE A 4 28.31 41.23 -52.87
CA ILE A 4 27.90 41.22 -51.44
C ILE A 4 27.45 39.79 -51.12
N LEU A 5 28.20 39.08 -50.28
CA LEU A 5 27.77 37.85 -49.64
C LEU A 5 26.91 38.18 -48.43
N LEU A 6 25.63 37.85 -48.51
CA LEU A 6 24.71 37.90 -47.37
C LEU A 6 24.86 36.59 -46.59
N ALA A 7 25.47 36.63 -45.40
CA ALA A 7 25.51 35.51 -44.48
C ALA A 7 24.22 35.51 -43.66
N LEU A 8 23.31 34.57 -43.95
CA LEU A 8 22.14 34.24 -43.10
C LEU A 8 22.64 33.42 -41.91
N SER A 9 22.72 34.03 -40.74
CA SER A 9 22.93 33.34 -39.48
C SER A 9 21.59 32.74 -39.05
N ILE A 10 21.40 31.46 -39.30
CA ILE A 10 20.28 30.69 -38.71
C ILE A 10 20.64 30.43 -37.24
N PHE A 11 20.06 31.22 -36.35
CA PHE A 11 20.03 30.89 -34.91
C PHE A 11 19.08 29.73 -34.72
N ALA A 12 19.62 28.51 -34.72
CA ALA A 12 18.88 27.34 -34.28
C ALA A 12 18.72 27.42 -32.75
N PHE A 13 17.59 27.91 -32.29
CA PHE A 13 17.13 27.65 -30.92
C PHE A 13 16.89 26.15 -30.83
N THR A 14 17.86 25.40 -30.36
CA THR A 14 17.62 24.07 -29.84
C THR A 14 16.80 24.23 -28.55
N LEU A 15 15.50 24.20 -28.68
CA LEU A 15 14.60 23.82 -27.59
C LEU A 15 15.06 22.44 -27.16
N ASN A 16 15.89 22.37 -26.13
CA ASN A 16 16.00 21.16 -25.34
C ASN A 16 14.63 20.96 -24.70
N ALA A 17 13.74 20.29 -25.42
CA ALA A 17 12.63 19.60 -24.80
C ALA A 17 13.29 18.50 -23.95
N ILE A 18 13.66 18.84 -22.72
CA ILE A 18 13.84 17.87 -21.68
C ILE A 18 12.46 17.23 -21.56
N ALA A 19 12.27 16.10 -22.20
CA ALA A 19 11.14 15.24 -21.88
C ALA A 19 11.29 14.95 -20.39
N GLN A 20 10.53 15.66 -19.60
CA GLN A 20 10.46 15.48 -18.16
C GLN A 20 9.77 14.14 -17.96
N ASP A 21 10.54 13.05 -17.88
CA ASP A 21 10.07 11.68 -17.63
C ASP A 21 9.48 11.52 -16.20
N ASN A 22 9.36 12.61 -15.45
CA ASN A 22 8.73 12.63 -14.14
C ASN A 22 7.46 13.50 -14.22
N PRO A 23 6.29 12.92 -13.97
CA PRO A 23 5.10 13.73 -13.76
C PRO A 23 5.37 14.69 -12.61
N TRP A 24 4.93 15.94 -12.77
CA TRP A 24 4.98 16.93 -11.69
C TRP A 24 4.16 16.41 -10.50
N GLN A 25 4.57 16.77 -9.31
CA GLN A 25 3.83 16.48 -8.08
C GLN A 25 3.78 17.73 -7.21
N GLN A 26 2.66 17.93 -6.53
CA GLN A 26 2.45 19.05 -5.63
C GLN A 26 3.27 18.89 -4.35
N GLN A 27 3.47 20.00 -3.62
CA GLN A 27 4.09 19.96 -2.29
C GLN A 27 3.23 20.76 -1.31
N ALA A 28 3.05 20.20 -0.11
CA ALA A 28 2.25 20.77 0.96
C ALA A 28 3.03 20.75 2.28
N ASP A 29 3.61 21.89 2.67
CA ASP A 29 4.38 22.02 3.93
C ASP A 29 3.50 22.58 5.03
N TYR A 30 3.34 21.84 6.11
CA TYR A 30 2.45 22.14 7.22
C TYR A 30 3.18 22.67 8.44
N GLN A 31 2.66 23.74 9.04
CA GLN A 31 2.97 24.18 10.38
C GLN A 31 1.66 24.19 11.20
N MET A 32 1.58 23.34 12.20
CA MET A 32 0.36 23.16 12.98
C MET A 32 0.61 23.35 14.47
N ASN A 33 -0.28 24.09 15.15
CA ASN A 33 -0.31 24.18 16.60
C ASN A 33 -1.69 23.73 17.07
N VAL A 34 -1.72 22.73 17.96
CA VAL A 34 -2.95 22.09 18.42
C VAL A 34 -2.97 22.05 19.94
N THR A 35 -4.12 22.38 20.51
CA THR A 35 -4.39 22.22 21.93
C THR A 35 -5.53 21.23 22.11
N MET A 36 -5.27 20.14 22.83
CA MET A 36 -6.20 19.05 23.11
C MET A 36 -6.75 19.16 24.54
N ASP A 37 -8.06 19.21 24.67
CA ASP A 37 -8.77 18.95 25.91
C ASP A 37 -9.05 17.44 26.04
N VAL A 38 -8.21 16.78 26.81
CA VAL A 38 -8.29 15.31 27.00
C VAL A 38 -9.48 14.87 27.85
N LYS A 39 -10.20 15.80 28.51
CA LYS A 39 -11.40 15.50 29.30
C LYS A 39 -12.65 15.43 28.42
N ASN A 40 -12.76 16.40 27.51
CA ASN A 40 -13.89 16.51 26.58
C ASN A 40 -13.60 15.91 25.21
N PHE A 41 -12.35 15.49 24.95
CA PHE A 41 -11.89 14.96 23.68
C PHE A 41 -12.13 15.94 22.52
N GLN A 42 -11.93 17.22 22.79
CA GLN A 42 -12.04 18.30 21.83
C GLN A 42 -10.70 18.99 21.66
N TYR A 43 -10.45 19.53 20.48
CA TYR A 43 -9.21 20.23 20.20
C TYR A 43 -9.43 21.43 19.30
N LYS A 44 -8.53 22.39 19.42
CA LYS A 44 -8.46 23.56 18.56
C LYS A 44 -7.09 23.65 17.94
N GLY A 45 -7.03 24.04 16.69
CA GLY A 45 -5.76 24.14 16.00
C GLY A 45 -5.68 25.34 15.07
N THR A 46 -4.44 25.71 14.79
CA THR A 46 -4.07 26.58 13.68
C THR A 46 -3.23 25.79 12.69
N GLN A 47 -3.44 26.02 11.42
CA GLN A 47 -2.64 25.43 10.34
C GLN A 47 -2.18 26.55 9.42
N LYS A 48 -0.87 26.61 9.19
CA LYS A 48 -0.27 27.35 8.09
C LYS A 48 0.27 26.34 7.10
N LEU A 49 -0.26 26.36 5.90
CA LEU A 49 0.13 25.48 4.81
C LEU A 49 0.81 26.29 3.71
N THR A 50 2.06 25.98 3.41
CA THR A 50 2.72 26.48 2.19
C THR A 50 2.48 25.47 1.08
N TYR A 51 1.65 25.83 0.12
CA TYR A 51 1.33 24.98 -1.02
C TYR A 51 2.10 25.41 -2.25
N THR A 52 2.81 24.46 -2.87
CA THR A 52 3.54 24.67 -4.12
C THR A 52 2.79 23.98 -5.26
N ASN A 53 2.30 24.78 -6.18
CA ASN A 53 1.69 24.29 -7.41
C ASN A 53 2.78 24.01 -8.46
N ASN A 54 3.19 22.77 -8.61
CA ASN A 54 4.17 22.33 -9.60
C ASN A 54 3.51 21.92 -10.94
N SER A 55 2.16 21.98 -11.03
CA SER A 55 1.45 21.68 -12.27
C SER A 55 1.53 22.80 -13.29
N PRO A 56 1.23 22.50 -14.57
CA PRO A 56 1.05 23.52 -15.60
C PRO A 56 -0.26 24.30 -15.45
N ASP A 57 -1.11 23.95 -14.49
CA ASP A 57 -2.48 24.46 -14.35
C ASP A 57 -2.57 25.63 -13.39
N THR A 58 -3.50 26.55 -13.66
CA THR A 58 -3.86 27.62 -12.72
C THR A 58 -4.99 27.13 -11.81
N LEU A 59 -4.74 27.06 -10.51
CA LEU A 59 -5.71 26.59 -9.53
C LEU A 59 -6.51 27.75 -8.95
N ARG A 60 -7.86 27.70 -9.07
CA ARG A 60 -8.80 28.70 -8.56
C ARG A 60 -9.53 28.21 -7.31
N VAL A 61 -9.48 26.91 -7.07
CA VAL A 61 -10.11 26.21 -5.96
C VAL A 61 -9.09 25.23 -5.41
N VAL A 62 -9.09 25.02 -4.10
CA VAL A 62 -8.38 23.91 -3.45
C VAL A 62 -9.34 23.16 -2.55
N PHE A 63 -9.01 21.91 -2.25
CA PHE A 63 -9.83 21.04 -1.42
C PHE A 63 -9.03 20.48 -0.26
N TYR A 64 -9.73 20.19 0.85
CA TYR A 64 -9.18 19.50 2.01
C TYR A 64 -10.08 18.35 2.42
N HIS A 65 -9.47 17.26 2.86
CA HIS A 65 -10.18 16.19 3.56
C HIS A 65 -10.42 16.57 5.03
N LEU A 66 -11.63 16.31 5.48
CA LEU A 66 -12.09 16.46 6.85
C LEU A 66 -12.56 15.09 7.38
N TYR A 67 -11.63 14.16 7.50
CA TYR A 67 -11.92 12.72 7.68
C TYR A 67 -12.78 12.40 8.90
N PHE A 68 -12.65 13.13 10.01
CA PHE A 68 -13.48 12.89 11.21
C PHE A 68 -14.97 13.07 10.97
N ASN A 69 -15.36 13.86 9.97
CA ASN A 69 -16.78 14.09 9.66
C ASN A 69 -17.47 12.82 9.09
N ALA A 70 -16.71 11.80 8.69
CA ALA A 70 -17.27 10.51 8.31
C ALA A 70 -17.92 9.76 9.50
N PHE A 71 -17.50 10.07 10.73
CA PHE A 71 -18.03 9.45 11.95
C PHE A 71 -19.23 10.23 12.52
N GLN A 72 -20.21 10.49 11.66
CA GLN A 72 -21.46 11.17 12.03
C GLN A 72 -22.64 10.38 11.48
N PRO A 73 -23.78 10.29 12.23
CA PRO A 73 -24.99 9.72 11.69
C PRO A 73 -25.41 10.38 10.35
N ASN A 74 -25.83 9.56 9.41
CA ASN A 74 -26.19 9.97 8.03
C ASN A 74 -25.01 10.45 7.16
N SER A 75 -23.76 10.18 7.56
CA SER A 75 -22.61 10.38 6.66
C SER A 75 -22.64 9.37 5.50
N GLU A 76 -21.85 9.64 4.44
CA GLU A 76 -21.69 8.68 3.34
C GLU A 76 -21.11 7.33 3.84
N MET A 77 -20.19 7.35 4.82
CA MET A 77 -19.68 6.14 5.46
C MET A 77 -20.79 5.37 6.17
N ASP A 78 -21.65 6.04 6.93
CA ASP A 78 -22.81 5.43 7.60
C ASP A 78 -23.77 4.82 6.58
N SER A 79 -24.09 5.53 5.51
CA SER A 79 -24.95 5.07 4.43
C SER A 79 -24.38 3.82 3.74
N LYS A 80 -23.06 3.80 3.49
CA LYS A 80 -22.38 2.63 2.91
C LYS A 80 -22.45 1.41 3.81
N LEU A 81 -22.25 1.55 5.12
CA LEU A 81 -22.34 0.44 6.08
C LEU A 81 -23.73 -0.20 6.11
N GLN A 82 -24.77 0.56 5.81
CA GLN A 82 -26.15 0.09 5.75
C GLN A 82 -26.51 -0.57 4.41
N SER A 83 -25.75 -0.30 3.34
CA SER A 83 -26.04 -0.77 1.98
C SER A 83 -25.18 -1.95 1.51
N ILE A 84 -23.95 -2.09 2.03
CA ILE A 84 -23.05 -3.17 1.63
C ILE A 84 -23.45 -4.51 2.27
N PRO A 85 -23.46 -5.64 1.53
CA PRO A 85 -23.95 -6.91 2.04
C PRO A 85 -23.10 -7.52 3.18
N ASP A 86 -21.80 -7.21 3.20
CA ASP A 86 -20.82 -7.72 4.16
C ASP A 86 -20.03 -6.59 4.82
N PRO A 87 -20.65 -5.71 5.63
CA PRO A 87 -19.98 -4.56 6.22
C PRO A 87 -18.82 -4.98 7.14
N ASP A 88 -17.84 -4.08 7.31
CA ASP A 88 -16.74 -4.28 8.28
C ASP A 88 -17.30 -4.52 9.69
N ARG A 89 -17.04 -5.70 10.23
CA ARG A 89 -17.56 -6.15 11.53
C ARG A 89 -17.16 -5.25 12.71
N ARG A 90 -16.10 -4.47 12.57
CA ARG A 90 -15.67 -3.47 13.56
C ARG A 90 -16.60 -2.27 13.62
N MET A 91 -17.26 -1.96 12.51
CA MET A 91 -18.06 -0.75 12.31
C MET A 91 -19.56 -0.98 12.49
N VAL A 92 -19.99 -2.22 12.71
CA VAL A 92 -21.41 -2.59 12.83
C VAL A 92 -21.66 -3.45 14.07
N ASN A 93 -22.88 -3.37 14.59
CA ASN A 93 -23.42 -4.32 15.55
C ASN A 93 -24.17 -5.42 14.79
N ASN A 94 -24.05 -6.68 15.21
CA ASN A 94 -24.90 -7.76 14.71
C ASN A 94 -26.07 -7.96 15.67
N LEU A 95 -27.26 -7.56 15.25
CA LEU A 95 -28.51 -7.72 15.99
C LEU A 95 -29.18 -9.08 15.73
N GLY A 96 -28.68 -9.82 14.74
CA GLY A 96 -29.16 -11.16 14.37
C GLY A 96 -28.28 -12.27 14.98
N THR A 97 -28.16 -13.37 14.24
CA THR A 97 -27.29 -14.50 14.58
C THR A 97 -26.13 -14.57 13.59
N ASP A 98 -25.08 -15.36 13.89
CA ASP A 98 -23.96 -15.58 12.96
C ASP A 98 -24.40 -16.19 11.62
N LYS A 99 -25.49 -16.98 11.62
CA LYS A 99 -26.06 -17.59 10.40
C LYS A 99 -26.97 -16.65 9.62
N ASN A 100 -27.67 -15.76 10.32
CA ASN A 100 -28.56 -14.76 9.75
C ASN A 100 -28.27 -13.41 10.38
N PRO A 101 -27.18 -12.75 9.98
CA PRO A 101 -26.77 -11.48 10.56
C PRO A 101 -27.72 -10.36 10.14
N ILE A 102 -28.02 -9.47 11.09
CA ILE A 102 -28.72 -8.19 10.85
C ILE A 102 -27.78 -7.12 11.32
N TYR A 103 -27.17 -6.40 10.39
CA TYR A 103 -26.18 -5.39 10.70
C TYR A 103 -26.81 -4.03 10.96
N GLU A 104 -26.37 -3.38 12.02
CA GLU A 104 -26.68 -2.00 12.37
C GLU A 104 -25.39 -1.20 12.41
N SER A 105 -25.33 -0.09 11.68
CA SER A 105 -24.17 0.81 11.71
C SER A 105 -23.95 1.37 13.12
N ARG A 106 -22.73 1.23 13.66
CA ARG A 106 -22.35 1.85 14.91
C ARG A 106 -22.31 3.36 14.81
N ILE A 107 -22.02 3.91 13.62
CA ILE A 107 -22.00 5.35 13.36
C ILE A 107 -23.40 5.94 13.50
N ALA A 108 -24.44 5.28 13.00
CA ALA A 108 -25.85 5.72 13.09
C ALA A 108 -26.34 5.93 14.54
N LYS A 109 -25.64 5.36 15.52
CA LYS A 109 -26.03 5.41 16.95
C LYS A 109 -25.20 6.36 17.78
N LEU A 110 -24.22 7.04 17.19
CA LEU A 110 -23.36 7.97 17.94
C LEU A 110 -24.15 9.17 18.45
N SER A 111 -23.98 9.47 19.73
CA SER A 111 -24.50 10.69 20.36
C SER A 111 -23.65 11.91 19.94
N PRO A 112 -24.15 13.13 20.15
CA PRO A 112 -23.39 14.35 19.84
C PRO A 112 -22.01 14.44 20.50
N SER A 113 -21.81 13.80 21.65
CA SER A 113 -20.51 13.75 22.34
C SER A 113 -19.59 12.64 21.83
N GLU A 114 -20.07 11.71 20.98
CA GLU A 114 -19.35 10.56 20.48
C GLU A 114 -18.95 10.68 19.01
N ILE A 115 -19.58 11.58 18.27
CA ILE A 115 -19.29 11.81 16.85
C ILE A 115 -17.88 12.36 16.64
N GLY A 116 -17.36 12.14 15.43
CA GLY A 116 -16.21 12.85 14.90
C GLY A 116 -16.61 14.20 14.33
N LEU A 117 -15.82 15.23 14.56
CA LEU A 117 -16.01 16.55 13.98
C LEU A 117 -14.67 17.17 13.62
N LEU A 118 -14.59 17.74 12.44
CA LEU A 118 -13.52 18.62 12.02
C LEU A 118 -14.15 19.79 11.25
N ARG A 119 -14.04 20.99 11.83
CA ARG A 119 -14.70 22.19 11.32
C ARG A 119 -13.70 23.34 11.18
N ILE A 120 -13.67 23.94 10.00
CA ILE A 120 -12.89 25.15 9.74
C ILE A 120 -13.69 26.36 10.21
N THR A 121 -13.06 27.22 11.00
CA THR A 121 -13.68 28.42 11.58
C THR A 121 -13.24 29.70 10.88
N ALA A 122 -12.03 29.72 10.33
CA ALA A 122 -11.53 30.83 9.51
C ALA A 122 -10.50 30.34 8.51
N MET A 123 -10.41 31.02 7.36
CA MET A 123 -9.41 30.71 6.33
C MET A 123 -9.00 31.96 5.55
N SER A 124 -7.70 32.01 5.21
CA SER A 124 -7.13 33.06 4.36
C SER A 124 -6.05 32.51 3.44
N GLN A 125 -5.84 33.18 2.33
CA GLN A 125 -4.73 32.97 1.38
C GLN A 125 -3.88 34.24 1.35
N ASP A 126 -2.60 34.14 1.66
CA ASP A 126 -1.65 35.27 1.66
C ASP A 126 -2.20 36.51 2.38
N GLY A 127 -2.93 36.29 3.50
CA GLY A 127 -3.56 37.32 4.31
C GLY A 127 -4.95 37.77 3.86
N GLN A 128 -5.41 37.40 2.66
CA GLN A 128 -6.74 37.72 2.16
C GLN A 128 -7.75 36.64 2.60
N LYS A 129 -8.94 37.05 3.06
CA LYS A 129 -9.99 36.12 3.49
C LYS A 129 -10.45 35.25 2.29
N ALA A 130 -10.42 33.93 2.45
CA ALA A 130 -10.96 32.97 1.49
C ALA A 130 -12.40 32.57 1.87
N THR A 131 -13.20 32.21 0.87
CA THR A 131 -14.54 31.62 1.08
C THR A 131 -14.45 30.11 1.00
N PHE A 132 -15.22 29.40 1.82
CA PHE A 132 -15.20 27.94 1.84
C PHE A 132 -16.58 27.37 2.18
N SER A 133 -16.81 26.12 1.74
CA SER A 133 -17.98 25.31 2.10
C SER A 133 -17.56 23.95 2.62
N HIS A 134 -18.29 23.44 3.61
CA HIS A 134 -18.13 22.07 4.11
C HIS A 134 -19.11 21.17 3.35
N GLU A 135 -18.59 20.16 2.68
CA GLU A 135 -19.35 19.19 1.90
C GLU A 135 -18.98 17.78 2.40
N SER A 136 -19.69 17.31 3.44
CA SER A 136 -19.40 16.02 4.11
C SER A 136 -17.95 15.95 4.62
N THR A 137 -17.12 15.05 4.11
CA THR A 137 -15.71 14.92 4.46
C THR A 137 -14.77 15.77 3.61
N ILE A 138 -15.30 16.63 2.74
CA ILE A 138 -14.53 17.52 1.88
C ILE A 138 -14.81 18.98 2.24
N LEU A 139 -13.75 19.77 2.32
CA LEU A 139 -13.82 21.23 2.36
C LEU A 139 -13.44 21.77 0.97
N LYS A 140 -14.33 22.54 0.37
CA LYS A 140 -14.04 23.29 -0.85
C LYS A 140 -13.69 24.73 -0.52
N VAL A 141 -12.57 25.21 -1.04
CA VAL A 141 -12.09 26.57 -0.81
C VAL A 141 -11.95 27.32 -2.12
N THR A 142 -12.68 28.41 -2.26
CA THR A 142 -12.51 29.34 -3.39
C THR A 142 -11.43 30.35 -3.03
N LEU A 143 -10.39 30.37 -3.85
CA LEU A 143 -9.21 31.21 -3.62
C LEU A 143 -9.49 32.67 -4.03
N PRO A 144 -9.15 33.68 -3.21
CA PRO A 144 -9.23 35.08 -3.61
C PRO A 144 -8.28 35.42 -4.76
N THR A 145 -7.13 34.73 -4.84
CA THR A 145 -6.16 34.86 -5.92
C THR A 145 -5.81 33.48 -6.48
N PRO A 146 -5.92 33.24 -7.80
CA PRO A 146 -5.54 31.96 -8.38
C PRO A 146 -4.06 31.62 -8.12
N ILE A 147 -3.78 30.34 -7.83
CA ILE A 147 -2.40 29.86 -7.75
C ILE A 147 -1.92 29.54 -9.17
N LEU A 148 -0.95 30.29 -9.65
CA LEU A 148 -0.41 30.13 -11.00
C LEU A 148 0.45 28.85 -11.12
N PRO A 149 0.69 28.36 -12.34
CA PRO A 149 1.67 27.31 -12.58
C PRO A 149 3.02 27.62 -11.94
N HIS A 150 3.65 26.61 -11.37
CA HIS A 150 4.98 26.68 -10.76
C HIS A 150 5.14 27.79 -9.71
N SER A 151 4.08 28.11 -8.97
CA SER A 151 4.06 29.14 -7.94
C SER A 151 3.70 28.59 -6.56
N LYS A 152 3.87 29.43 -5.53
CA LYS A 152 3.56 29.08 -4.14
C LYS A 152 2.54 30.06 -3.57
N THR A 153 1.76 29.57 -2.61
CA THR A 153 0.84 30.37 -1.80
C THR A 153 0.84 29.90 -0.35
N VAL A 154 0.46 30.75 0.57
CA VAL A 154 0.29 30.41 1.98
C VAL A 154 -1.18 30.40 2.33
N LEU A 155 -1.68 29.25 2.74
CA LEU A 155 -3.04 29.06 3.22
C LEU A 155 -3.01 28.95 4.75
N ASN A 156 -3.71 29.86 5.44
CA ASN A 156 -3.83 29.84 6.89
C ASN A 156 -5.27 29.52 7.29
N MET A 157 -5.43 28.65 8.28
CA MET A 157 -6.75 28.34 8.82
C MET A 157 -6.73 28.17 10.35
N THR A 158 -7.89 28.36 10.95
CA THR A 158 -8.21 27.90 12.29
C THR A 158 -9.29 26.84 12.21
N PHE A 159 -9.17 25.84 13.06
CA PHE A 159 -10.10 24.71 13.06
C PHE A 159 -10.38 24.21 14.47
N GLU A 160 -11.51 23.54 14.61
CA GLU A 160 -11.94 22.85 15.79
C GLU A 160 -12.25 21.40 15.46
N GLY A 161 -11.91 20.49 16.36
CA GLY A 161 -12.19 19.08 16.21
C GLY A 161 -12.74 18.42 17.46
N GLN A 162 -13.50 17.35 17.26
CA GLN A 162 -13.92 16.41 18.30
C GLN A 162 -13.49 15.01 17.91
N VAL A 163 -12.81 14.32 18.82
CA VAL A 163 -12.32 12.96 18.61
C VAL A 163 -13.48 11.99 18.74
N PRO A 164 -13.82 11.22 17.70
CA PRO A 164 -14.88 10.22 17.79
C PRO A 164 -14.55 9.12 18.80
N VAL A 165 -15.56 8.42 19.31
CA VAL A 165 -15.30 7.10 19.88
C VAL A 165 -14.71 6.20 18.80
N MET A 166 -13.87 5.25 19.18
CA MET A 166 -13.23 4.37 18.21
C MET A 166 -14.25 3.52 17.45
N ILE A 167 -14.40 3.82 16.16
CA ILE A 167 -15.17 3.03 15.20
C ILE A 167 -14.22 2.37 14.21
N ARG A 168 -13.34 3.19 13.59
CA ARG A 168 -12.39 2.72 12.57
C ARG A 168 -11.15 3.60 12.59
N ARG A 169 -9.95 2.99 12.67
CA ARG A 169 -8.61 3.60 12.55
C ARG A 169 -8.29 4.66 13.62
N ALA A 170 -9.08 5.72 13.70
CA ALA A 170 -8.87 6.85 14.60
C ALA A 170 -10.00 7.00 15.60
N GLY A 171 -9.70 7.53 16.77
CA GLY A 171 -10.68 7.76 17.80
C GLY A 171 -10.10 7.75 19.21
N ARG A 172 -10.99 7.89 20.18
CA ARG A 172 -10.67 7.78 21.60
C ARG A 172 -11.05 6.40 22.14
N ASN A 173 -10.35 5.99 23.21
CA ASN A 173 -10.62 4.74 23.91
C ASN A 173 -10.61 3.52 22.95
N SER A 174 -9.44 3.28 22.34
CA SER A 174 -9.25 2.13 21.46
C SER A 174 -9.63 0.80 22.15
N PRO A 175 -9.80 -0.33 21.43
CA PRO A 175 -10.08 -1.63 22.03
C PRO A 175 -9.09 -2.01 23.13
N ASP A 176 -7.82 -1.68 22.98
CA ASP A 176 -6.79 -1.85 24.02
C ASP A 176 -6.83 -0.78 25.13
N GLY A 177 -7.74 0.19 25.03
CA GLY A 177 -7.95 1.25 26.01
C GLY A 177 -6.95 2.40 25.93
N VAL A 178 -6.29 2.60 24.80
CA VAL A 178 -5.45 3.78 24.54
C VAL A 178 -6.37 5.00 24.41
N ALA A 179 -6.02 6.07 25.12
CA ALA A 179 -6.90 7.22 25.26
C ALA A 179 -7.16 7.96 23.94
N LEU A 180 -6.12 8.18 23.13
CA LEU A 180 -6.19 8.92 21.88
C LEU A 180 -5.39 8.20 20.77
N SER A 181 -6.05 7.91 19.66
CA SER A 181 -5.44 7.46 18.41
C SER A 181 -5.81 8.47 17.33
N MET A 182 -4.87 9.34 17.01
CA MET A 182 -5.10 10.55 16.21
C MET A 182 -4.52 10.37 14.80
N ALA A 183 -5.16 9.51 14.02
CA ALA A 183 -4.96 9.42 12.58
C ALA A 183 -6.01 10.27 11.87
N GLN A 184 -5.71 10.85 10.70
CA GLN A 184 -6.62 11.65 9.88
C GLN A 184 -7.34 12.79 10.66
N TRP A 185 -6.65 13.41 11.61
CA TRP A 185 -7.21 14.32 12.63
C TRP A 185 -7.18 15.81 12.24
N TYR A 186 -6.48 16.17 11.16
CA TYR A 186 -6.26 17.54 10.72
C TYR A 186 -6.85 17.78 9.33
N PRO A 187 -7.14 19.04 8.94
CA PRO A 187 -7.53 19.36 7.57
C PRO A 187 -6.37 19.06 6.61
N LYS A 188 -6.50 17.96 5.83
CA LYS A 188 -5.45 17.47 4.95
C LYS A 188 -5.70 17.92 3.53
N MET A 189 -4.72 18.60 2.89
CA MET A 189 -4.81 19.02 1.49
C MET A 189 -5.08 17.80 0.60
N VAL A 190 -6.11 17.90 -0.25
CA VAL A 190 -6.43 16.89 -1.25
C VAL A 190 -5.32 16.85 -2.30
N ALA A 191 -4.97 15.68 -2.77
CA ALA A 191 -4.01 15.52 -3.84
C ALA A 191 -4.56 16.06 -5.18
N TYR A 192 -3.69 16.74 -5.92
CA TYR A 192 -3.93 17.20 -7.29
C TYR A 192 -2.81 16.70 -8.18
N ASP A 193 -3.15 15.92 -9.20
CA ASP A 193 -2.20 15.35 -10.15
C ASP A 193 -2.73 15.45 -11.59
N HIS A 194 -2.19 14.67 -12.52
CA HIS A 194 -2.61 14.65 -13.92
C HIS A 194 -4.07 14.17 -14.14
N GLN A 195 -4.70 13.57 -13.14
CA GLN A 195 -6.13 13.18 -13.16
C GLN A 195 -7.02 14.28 -12.55
N GLY A 196 -6.44 15.35 -12.00
CA GLY A 196 -7.14 16.42 -11.31
C GLY A 196 -7.17 16.26 -9.80
N TRP A 197 -8.18 16.79 -9.12
CA TRP A 197 -8.38 16.70 -7.69
C TRP A 197 -8.99 15.37 -7.27
N HIS A 198 -8.36 14.67 -6.32
CA HIS A 198 -8.84 13.42 -5.75
C HIS A 198 -9.80 13.64 -4.57
N THR A 199 -10.96 14.25 -4.86
CA THR A 199 -11.97 14.66 -3.85
C THR A 199 -12.88 13.52 -3.39
N THR A 200 -12.40 12.28 -3.40
CA THR A 200 -13.20 11.14 -2.92
C THR A 200 -13.51 11.30 -1.43
N GLU A 201 -14.78 11.15 -1.08
CA GLU A 201 -15.22 11.14 0.32
C GLU A 201 -14.67 9.92 1.07
N TYR A 202 -14.51 10.05 2.38
CA TYR A 202 -13.98 8.96 3.19
C TYR A 202 -15.07 7.95 3.56
N LEU A 203 -14.92 6.74 3.05
CA LEU A 203 -15.84 5.62 3.28
C LEU A 203 -15.22 4.46 4.07
N GLY A 204 -14.09 4.69 4.76
CA GLY A 204 -13.44 3.70 5.62
C GLY A 204 -12.33 2.89 4.95
N ARG A 205 -11.87 3.32 3.78
CA ARG A 205 -10.75 2.71 3.03
C ARG A 205 -9.44 3.46 3.23
N GLU A 206 -8.57 3.44 2.23
CA GLU A 206 -7.22 3.98 2.26
C GLU A 206 -7.17 5.47 1.86
N PHE A 207 -5.98 6.06 1.89
CA PHE A 207 -5.76 7.49 1.77
C PHE A 207 -4.81 7.82 0.64
N TYR A 208 -4.91 9.04 0.12
CA TYR A 208 -3.95 9.60 -0.82
C TYR A 208 -3.51 10.98 -0.34
N GLY A 209 -2.20 11.24 -0.25
CA GLY A 209 -1.66 12.45 0.34
C GLY A 209 -0.61 13.13 -0.51
N VAL A 210 -0.44 14.44 -0.27
CA VAL A 210 0.55 15.29 -0.93
C VAL A 210 1.85 15.29 -0.11
N TRP A 211 2.98 15.09 -0.77
CA TRP A 211 4.31 15.19 -0.15
C TRP A 211 4.56 16.57 0.47
N GLY A 212 5.19 16.59 1.63
CA GLY A 212 5.58 17.82 2.30
C GLY A 212 6.33 17.59 3.60
N ASN A 213 6.51 18.67 4.34
CA ASN A 213 7.12 18.64 5.65
C ASN A 213 6.06 19.03 6.69
N PHE A 214 6.11 18.41 7.86
CA PHE A 214 5.21 18.65 8.96
C PHE A 214 5.97 19.13 10.17
N ASP A 215 5.66 20.35 10.64
CA ASP A 215 6.09 20.94 11.90
C ASP A 215 4.85 21.03 12.81
N VAL A 216 4.76 20.13 13.79
CA VAL A 216 3.53 19.94 14.57
C VAL A 216 3.80 20.10 16.06
N LYS A 217 3.08 21.04 16.69
CA LYS A 217 3.09 21.26 18.12
C LYS A 217 1.76 20.81 18.73
N ILE A 218 1.84 19.87 19.68
CA ILE A 218 0.68 19.28 20.35
C ILE A 218 0.75 19.62 21.84
N THR A 219 -0.19 20.43 22.30
CA THR A 219 -0.31 20.82 23.70
C THR A 219 -1.46 20.06 24.35
N LEU A 220 -1.16 19.27 25.38
CA LEU A 220 -2.17 18.52 26.13
C LEU A 220 -1.75 18.37 27.61
N ASP A 221 -2.58 17.67 28.40
CA ASP A 221 -2.29 17.42 29.81
C ASP A 221 -0.88 16.81 29.99
N LYS A 222 -0.12 17.31 30.94
CA LYS A 222 1.29 16.95 31.16
C LYS A 222 1.53 15.48 31.50
N THR A 223 0.50 14.75 31.90
CA THR A 223 0.58 13.32 32.26
C THR A 223 0.63 12.42 31.02
N TYR A 224 0.22 12.94 29.88
CA TYR A 224 0.19 12.14 28.64
C TYR A 224 1.56 12.02 28.01
N VAL A 225 1.86 10.82 27.53
CA VAL A 225 2.99 10.52 26.64
C VAL A 225 2.47 10.52 25.21
N VAL A 226 3.12 11.25 24.32
CA VAL A 226 2.77 11.33 22.90
C VAL A 226 3.77 10.55 22.06
N ALA A 227 3.28 9.73 21.17
CA ALA A 227 4.04 9.01 20.15
C ALA A 227 3.46 9.32 18.78
N GLY A 228 4.27 9.34 17.71
CA GLY A 228 3.74 9.62 16.37
C GLY A 228 4.78 9.72 15.28
N SER A 229 4.34 10.29 14.17
CA SER A 229 5.18 10.61 13.02
C SER A 229 6.26 11.63 13.38
N GLY A 230 7.41 11.49 12.73
CA GLY A 230 8.48 12.47 12.85
C GLY A 230 9.36 12.32 14.08
N VAL A 231 10.28 13.26 14.22
CA VAL A 231 11.27 13.32 15.30
C VAL A 231 10.85 14.35 16.33
N LEU A 232 10.82 13.96 17.61
CA LEU A 232 10.55 14.87 18.70
C LEU A 232 11.71 15.88 18.84
N GLN A 233 11.41 17.18 18.77
CA GLN A 233 12.40 18.26 18.77
C GLN A 233 12.80 18.72 20.18
N ASN A 234 11.99 18.42 21.19
CA ASN A 234 12.23 18.81 22.58
C ASN A 234 12.27 17.60 23.54
N PRO A 235 13.05 16.54 23.23
CA PRO A 235 13.06 15.31 24.02
C PRO A 235 13.48 15.54 25.48
N ASN A 236 14.45 16.44 25.71
CA ASN A 236 15.01 16.75 27.03
C ASN A 236 14.09 17.62 27.89
N GLU A 237 13.00 18.14 27.34
CA GLU A 237 11.93 18.83 28.09
C GLU A 237 10.79 17.85 28.40
N MET A 238 10.51 16.94 27.47
CA MET A 238 9.36 16.03 27.61
C MET A 238 9.68 14.83 28.51
N GLY A 239 10.87 14.24 28.39
CA GLY A 239 11.22 13.02 29.09
C GLY A 239 10.52 11.80 28.49
N CYS A 240 9.99 10.93 29.36
CA CYS A 240 9.20 9.76 28.98
C CYS A 240 9.97 8.75 28.09
N GLY A 241 11.30 8.65 28.29
CA GLY A 241 12.17 7.75 27.49
C GLY A 241 12.70 8.36 26.20
N TYR A 242 12.28 9.53 25.81
CA TYR A 242 12.84 10.24 24.64
C TYR A 242 14.16 10.94 24.95
N GLU A 243 14.35 11.36 26.18
CA GLU A 243 15.48 12.16 26.62
C GLU A 243 16.85 11.49 26.35
N ASP A 244 17.87 12.31 26.24
CA ASP A 244 19.25 11.88 26.15
C ASP A 244 19.70 11.25 27.47
N LYS A 245 20.60 10.30 27.39
CA LYS A 245 21.10 9.56 28.56
C LYS A 245 21.71 10.53 29.60
N GLY A 246 21.17 10.48 30.80
CA GLY A 246 21.70 11.25 31.94
C GLY A 246 21.12 12.67 32.06
N VAL A 247 20.25 13.09 31.16
CA VAL A 247 19.55 14.39 31.28
C VAL A 247 18.48 14.33 32.36
N LYS A 248 18.45 15.35 33.24
CA LYS A 248 17.38 15.53 34.22
C LYS A 248 16.24 16.34 33.59
N ILE A 249 15.07 15.74 33.55
CA ILE A 249 13.88 16.40 33.00
C ILE A 249 13.41 17.54 33.92
N PRO A 250 13.19 18.75 33.36
CA PRO A 250 12.72 19.88 34.13
C PRO A 250 11.34 19.62 34.76
N GLN A 251 11.21 19.91 36.05
CA GLN A 251 9.91 19.86 36.72
C GLN A 251 9.08 21.08 36.30
N THR A 252 7.85 20.87 35.86
CA THR A 252 6.94 21.96 35.50
C THR A 252 5.73 22.03 36.45
N LYS A 253 5.35 23.25 36.84
CA LYS A 253 4.09 23.52 37.54
C LYS A 253 2.90 23.68 36.58
N ALA A 254 3.16 23.79 35.26
CA ALA A 254 2.12 23.89 34.25
C ALA A 254 1.23 22.62 34.25
N LYS A 255 -0.04 22.79 33.93
CA LYS A 255 -0.99 21.67 33.77
C LYS A 255 -0.81 20.92 32.47
N THR A 256 -0.21 21.57 31.48
CA THR A 256 0.00 21.05 30.12
C THR A 256 1.48 21.05 29.73
N LYS A 257 1.84 20.23 28.76
CA LYS A 257 3.13 20.23 28.05
C LYS A 257 2.87 20.34 26.55
N THR A 258 3.85 20.89 25.82
CA THR A 258 3.81 20.98 24.35
C THR A 258 4.86 20.07 23.73
N TRP A 259 4.41 19.07 23.03
CA TRP A 259 5.23 18.15 22.24
C TRP A 259 5.46 18.75 20.85
N HIS A 260 6.71 18.83 20.39
CA HIS A 260 7.06 19.41 19.11
C HIS A 260 7.71 18.35 18.21
N PHE A 261 6.99 17.91 17.18
CA PHE A 261 7.46 16.92 16.22
C PHE A 261 7.73 17.56 14.86
N VAL A 262 8.78 17.07 14.17
CA VAL A 262 9.07 17.41 12.77
C VAL A 262 9.18 16.13 11.97
N ALA A 263 8.40 16.03 10.90
CA ALA A 263 8.47 14.95 9.93
C ALA A 263 8.74 15.53 8.54
N GLU A 264 9.86 15.16 7.94
CA GLU A 264 10.28 15.68 6.65
C GLU A 264 9.97 14.69 5.53
N ARG A 265 9.50 15.21 4.39
CA ARG A 265 9.23 14.41 3.18
C ARG A 265 8.29 13.23 3.47
N VAL A 266 7.13 13.52 4.04
CA VAL A 266 6.05 12.59 4.30
C VAL A 266 4.75 13.12 3.68
N HIS A 267 3.73 12.28 3.58
CA HIS A 267 2.43 12.67 3.02
C HIS A 267 1.28 12.56 4.03
N ASP A 268 1.60 12.30 5.29
CA ASP A 268 0.66 12.29 6.41
C ASP A 268 1.37 12.50 7.75
N PHE A 269 0.60 12.80 8.81
CA PHE A 269 1.09 12.94 10.18
C PHE A 269 0.08 12.36 11.17
N THR A 270 0.48 11.31 11.86
CA THR A 270 -0.33 10.58 12.84
C THR A 270 0.33 10.59 14.22
N TRP A 271 -0.48 10.60 15.28
CA TRP A 271 0.00 10.48 16.64
C TRP A 271 -0.99 9.74 17.52
N ALA A 272 -0.50 9.18 18.62
CA ALA A 272 -1.33 8.63 19.70
C ALA A 272 -0.83 9.13 21.05
N ALA A 273 -1.71 9.14 22.04
CA ALA A 273 -1.33 9.58 23.37
C ALA A 273 -2.08 8.83 24.46
N ASP A 274 -1.35 8.46 25.50
CA ASP A 274 -1.91 7.84 26.70
C ASP A 274 -1.04 8.17 27.92
N PRO A 275 -1.63 8.43 29.11
CA PRO A 275 -0.85 8.71 30.33
C PRO A 275 -0.11 7.48 30.87
N GLN A 276 -0.42 6.28 30.38
CA GLN A 276 0.16 5.01 30.84
C GLN A 276 1.06 4.35 29.78
N PHE A 277 1.44 5.05 28.73
CA PHE A 277 2.37 4.49 27.75
C PHE A 277 3.72 4.18 28.39
N THR A 278 4.17 2.93 28.18
CA THR A 278 5.57 2.54 28.33
C THR A 278 6.26 2.82 27.00
N HIS A 279 7.47 3.35 27.06
CA HIS A 279 8.28 3.64 25.89
C HIS A 279 9.61 2.92 25.97
N ASP A 280 9.85 1.99 25.05
CA ASP A 280 11.14 1.37 24.79
C ASP A 280 11.72 1.92 23.48
N LYS A 281 13.03 2.11 23.40
CA LYS A 281 13.71 2.54 22.18
C LYS A 281 14.98 1.74 21.92
N HIS A 282 15.27 1.48 20.64
CA HIS A 282 16.48 0.81 20.19
C HIS A 282 17.15 1.66 19.11
N THR A 283 18.45 1.89 19.26
CA THR A 283 19.23 2.57 18.22
C THR A 283 19.93 1.53 17.37
N LEU A 284 19.69 1.60 16.06
CA LEU A 284 20.31 0.74 15.06
C LEU A 284 21.75 1.17 14.77
N THR A 285 22.52 0.30 14.11
CA THR A 285 23.93 0.56 13.76
C THR A 285 24.14 1.75 12.83
N ASP A 286 23.12 2.11 12.04
CA ASP A 286 23.12 3.28 11.14
C ASP A 286 22.60 4.56 11.79
N GLY A 287 22.38 4.54 13.11
CA GLY A 287 21.94 5.69 13.91
C GLY A 287 20.42 5.91 13.96
N LYS A 288 19.62 5.11 13.25
CA LYS A 288 18.15 5.21 13.32
C LYS A 288 17.62 4.71 14.66
N THR A 289 16.52 5.28 15.11
CA THR A 289 15.85 4.88 16.35
C THR A 289 14.52 4.20 16.05
N ILE A 290 14.33 3.02 16.60
CA ILE A 290 13.06 2.30 16.58
C ILE A 290 12.43 2.42 17.96
N HIS A 291 11.20 2.96 18.00
CA HIS A 291 10.44 3.19 19.20
C HIS A 291 9.29 2.19 19.34
N PHE A 292 8.98 1.78 20.56
CA PHE A 292 7.83 0.95 20.90
C PHE A 292 7.06 1.63 22.02
N PHE A 293 5.78 1.97 21.77
CA PHE A 293 4.89 2.58 22.75
C PHE A 293 3.72 1.64 23.01
N TYR A 294 3.57 1.24 24.24
CA TYR A 294 2.51 0.31 24.63
C TYR A 294 2.03 0.55 26.05
N LYS A 295 0.83 0.10 26.35
CA LYS A 295 0.14 0.24 27.63
C LYS A 295 -0.28 -1.11 28.19
N LYS A 296 -0.86 -1.96 27.35
CA LYS A 296 -1.31 -3.31 27.70
C LYS A 296 -0.47 -4.36 27.01
N TYR A 297 -0.46 -5.56 27.59
CA TYR A 297 0.23 -6.72 27.05
C TYR A 297 1.76 -6.54 26.90
N PRO A 298 2.46 -6.03 27.96
CA PRO A 298 3.87 -5.68 27.85
C PRO A 298 4.76 -6.86 27.43
N GLU A 299 4.42 -8.09 27.84
CA GLU A 299 5.19 -9.28 27.46
C GLU A 299 5.14 -9.54 25.95
N ASN A 300 3.98 -9.35 25.31
CA ASN A 300 3.86 -9.47 23.86
C ASN A 300 4.70 -8.39 23.14
N TRP A 301 4.59 -7.15 23.60
CA TRP A 301 5.33 -6.01 23.02
C TRP A 301 6.84 -6.18 23.15
N LYS A 302 7.33 -6.59 24.32
CA LYS A 302 8.76 -6.86 24.52
C LYS A 302 9.25 -8.04 23.66
N ARG A 303 8.41 -9.07 23.50
CA ARG A 303 8.76 -10.26 22.71
C ARG A 303 8.95 -9.96 21.22
N ILE A 304 8.14 -9.06 20.62
CA ILE A 304 8.27 -8.75 19.20
C ILE A 304 9.43 -7.79 18.87
N GLN A 305 9.95 -7.03 19.84
CA GLN A 305 11.00 -6.02 19.57
C GLN A 305 12.21 -6.59 18.84
N PRO A 306 12.88 -7.65 19.32
CA PRO A 306 14.07 -8.18 18.64
C PRO A 306 13.76 -8.70 17.24
N ASP A 307 12.54 -9.20 16.99
CA ASP A 307 12.16 -9.69 15.68
C ASP A 307 11.88 -8.55 14.71
N MET A 308 11.24 -7.47 15.17
CA MET A 308 11.03 -6.27 14.36
C MET A 308 12.35 -5.59 13.97
N LEU A 309 13.37 -5.60 14.83
CA LEU A 309 14.70 -5.10 14.47
C LEU A 309 15.33 -5.93 13.35
N LYS A 310 15.20 -7.27 13.38
CA LYS A 310 15.68 -8.16 12.30
C LYS A 310 14.92 -7.95 11.01
N VAL A 311 13.60 -7.81 11.07
CA VAL A 311 12.76 -7.55 9.90
C VAL A 311 13.09 -6.19 9.28
N PHE A 312 13.30 -5.16 10.11
CA PHE A 312 13.72 -3.84 9.64
C PHE A 312 15.05 -3.91 8.89
N ASP A 313 16.06 -4.59 9.44
CA ASP A 313 17.35 -4.79 8.78
C ASP A 313 17.24 -5.61 7.50
N TYR A 314 16.38 -6.63 7.51
CA TYR A 314 16.06 -7.42 6.30
C TYR A 314 15.52 -6.54 5.18
N PHE A 315 14.50 -5.70 5.43
CA PHE A 315 13.94 -4.82 4.41
C PHE A 315 14.94 -3.77 3.94
N ASN A 316 15.74 -3.20 4.84
CA ASN A 316 16.84 -2.29 4.50
C ASN A 316 17.83 -2.92 3.50
N THR A 317 18.11 -4.20 3.64
CA THR A 317 19.06 -4.94 2.78
C THR A 317 18.38 -5.47 1.53
N PHE A 318 17.19 -6.03 1.69
CA PHE A 318 16.47 -6.73 0.63
C PHE A 318 15.86 -5.79 -0.41
N ILE A 319 15.26 -4.67 0.02
CA ILE A 319 14.58 -3.69 -0.86
C ILE A 319 15.47 -2.47 -1.07
N GLY A 320 15.83 -1.77 0.01
CA GLY A 320 16.58 -0.53 0.02
C GLY A 320 16.51 0.16 1.37
N LYS A 321 17.36 1.15 1.60
CA LYS A 321 17.49 1.81 2.90
C LYS A 321 16.24 2.63 3.25
N TYR A 322 15.68 2.41 4.43
CA TYR A 322 14.67 3.29 5.03
C TYR A 322 15.25 4.70 5.20
N PRO A 323 14.59 5.75 4.67
CA PRO A 323 15.24 7.07 4.55
C PRO A 323 15.14 7.92 5.81
N TRP A 324 14.13 7.70 6.65
CA TRP A 324 13.88 8.54 7.83
C TRP A 324 14.69 8.13 9.05
N PRO A 325 14.92 9.04 10.03
CA PRO A 325 15.79 8.77 11.17
C PRO A 325 15.14 7.94 12.28
N GLN A 326 13.82 7.73 12.25
CA GLN A 326 13.11 6.95 13.25
C GLN A 326 11.92 6.19 12.65
N TYR A 327 11.44 5.14 13.36
CA TYR A 327 10.16 4.48 13.15
C TYR A 327 9.54 4.12 14.50
N SER A 328 8.20 4.26 14.63
CA SER A 328 7.49 4.00 15.88
C SER A 328 6.41 2.92 15.73
N PHE A 329 6.49 1.87 16.52
CA PHE A 329 5.40 0.93 16.75
C PHE A 329 4.58 1.42 17.93
N ILE A 330 3.30 1.73 17.72
CA ILE A 330 2.46 2.40 18.71
C ILE A 330 1.20 1.57 18.95
N GLN A 331 0.93 1.20 20.20
CA GLN A 331 -0.35 0.61 20.55
C GLN A 331 -1.46 1.64 20.38
N GLY A 332 -2.50 1.29 19.62
CA GLY A 332 -3.63 2.18 19.31
C GLY A 332 -4.41 1.70 18.10
N GLY A 333 -5.37 2.51 17.66
CA GLY A 333 -6.24 2.15 16.53
C GLY A 333 -7.21 1.02 16.87
N ASP A 334 -7.70 0.35 15.83
CA ASP A 334 -8.68 -0.75 15.87
C ASP A 334 -8.24 -1.99 15.07
N GLY A 335 -6.93 -2.21 14.98
CA GLY A 335 -6.32 -3.29 14.21
C GLY A 335 -4.85 -3.05 13.97
N GLY A 336 -4.36 -3.26 12.76
CA GLY A 336 -3.10 -2.73 12.23
C GLY A 336 -3.42 -1.62 11.25
N MET A 337 -2.55 -0.60 11.20
CA MET A 337 -2.61 0.48 10.23
C MET A 337 -1.27 1.19 10.13
N GLU A 338 -0.79 1.31 8.95
CA GLU A 338 0.42 2.03 8.59
C GLU A 338 0.21 3.54 8.56
N TYR A 339 1.26 4.26 8.93
CA TYR A 339 1.34 5.71 8.82
C TYR A 339 2.78 6.16 8.52
N ALA A 340 2.93 7.41 8.13
CA ALA A 340 4.26 7.95 7.89
C ALA A 340 5.14 7.85 9.14
N MET A 341 6.24 7.11 9.06
CA MET A 341 7.23 6.89 10.11
C MET A 341 6.69 6.19 11.38
N CYS A 342 5.48 5.66 11.36
CA CYS A 342 4.90 4.92 12.49
C CYS A 342 3.78 3.99 12.06
N THR A 343 3.36 3.12 12.97
CA THR A 343 2.16 2.30 12.84
C THR A 343 1.33 2.36 14.11
N LEU A 344 -0.01 2.32 13.97
CA LEU A 344 -0.93 2.06 15.07
C LEU A 344 -1.39 0.61 15.02
N MET A 345 -1.29 -0.12 16.14
CA MET A 345 -1.67 -1.52 16.18
C MET A 345 -2.19 -1.98 17.55
N GLU A 346 -3.11 -2.95 17.53
CA GLU A 346 -3.57 -3.62 18.75
C GLU A 346 -2.51 -4.59 19.27
N GLY A 347 -2.32 -4.63 20.58
CA GLY A 347 -1.35 -5.50 21.26
C GLY A 347 -1.92 -6.79 21.84
N GLY A 348 -3.24 -6.96 21.88
CA GLY A 348 -3.94 -8.08 22.53
C GLY A 348 -3.93 -9.41 21.79
N LYS A 349 -3.23 -9.51 20.66
CA LYS A 349 -3.16 -10.70 19.82
C LYS A 349 -2.12 -11.71 20.34
N LYS A 350 -2.25 -12.99 19.92
CA LYS A 350 -1.19 -13.99 20.12
C LYS A 350 0.08 -13.54 19.37
N TYR A 351 1.24 -14.02 19.83
CA TYR A 351 2.54 -13.63 19.30
C TYR A 351 2.61 -13.73 17.76
N GLU A 352 2.22 -14.85 17.18
CA GLU A 352 2.32 -15.09 15.74
C GLU A 352 1.45 -14.09 14.95
N SER A 353 0.27 -13.74 15.48
CA SER A 353 -0.61 -12.74 14.88
C SER A 353 -0.07 -11.31 15.10
N LEU A 354 0.49 -11.02 16.27
CA LEU A 354 1.03 -9.71 16.57
C LEU A 354 2.30 -9.42 15.74
N VAL A 355 3.23 -10.38 15.68
CA VAL A 355 4.46 -10.23 14.89
C VAL A 355 4.17 -10.17 13.40
N GLY A 356 3.19 -10.95 12.89
CA GLY A 356 2.74 -10.87 11.50
C GLY A 356 2.13 -9.50 11.18
N THR A 357 1.24 -8.97 12.04
CA THR A 357 0.70 -7.60 11.90
C THR A 357 1.83 -6.58 11.92
N ALA A 358 2.73 -6.62 12.91
CA ALA A 358 3.84 -5.68 13.01
C ALA A 358 4.78 -5.72 11.78
N THR A 359 5.00 -6.91 11.21
CA THR A 359 5.79 -7.08 9.98
C THR A 359 5.09 -6.47 8.77
N HIS A 360 3.77 -6.65 8.67
CA HIS A 360 2.94 -6.06 7.61
C HIS A 360 3.00 -4.54 7.66
N GLU A 361 2.67 -3.96 8.81
CA GLU A 361 2.66 -2.50 8.99
C GLU A 361 4.06 -1.87 8.81
N LEU A 362 5.11 -2.58 9.21
CA LEU A 362 6.48 -2.13 8.97
C LEU A 362 6.83 -2.15 7.47
N ALA A 363 6.36 -3.17 6.74
CA ALA A 363 6.64 -3.33 5.32
C ALA A 363 6.05 -2.19 4.48
N HIS A 364 4.90 -1.63 4.90
CA HIS A 364 4.31 -0.43 4.30
C HIS A 364 5.26 0.79 4.31
N ALA A 365 6.24 0.85 5.20
CA ALA A 365 7.24 1.92 5.16
C ALA A 365 8.07 1.93 3.86
N TRP A 366 8.18 0.79 3.17
CA TRP A 366 8.82 0.64 1.87
C TRP A 366 7.81 0.66 0.72
N PHE A 367 6.75 -0.13 0.79
CA PHE A 367 5.70 -0.21 -0.23
C PHE A 367 4.41 0.33 0.33
N GLN A 368 4.41 1.60 0.47
CA GLN A 368 3.48 2.69 0.36
C GLN A 368 4.10 4.00 0.82
N HIS A 369 4.54 4.14 2.07
CA HIS A 369 4.90 5.47 2.60
C HIS A 369 6.09 6.12 1.89
N LEU A 370 7.04 5.35 1.36
CA LEU A 370 8.13 5.92 0.57
C LEU A 370 7.72 6.25 -0.88
N LEU A 371 6.72 5.58 -1.41
CA LEU A 371 6.28 5.71 -2.80
C LEU A 371 5.05 6.60 -2.93
N ALA A 372 4.16 6.62 -1.92
CA ALA A 372 2.90 7.34 -1.87
C ALA A 372 2.03 7.12 -3.12
N THR A 373 1.83 5.86 -3.50
CA THR A 373 0.83 5.48 -4.51
C THR A 373 -0.56 5.93 -4.07
N ASP A 374 -1.49 6.15 -4.99
CA ASP A 374 -2.89 6.39 -4.66
C ASP A 374 -3.52 5.10 -4.15
N GLU A 375 -3.58 4.92 -2.82
CA GLU A 375 -4.11 3.74 -2.15
C GLU A 375 -5.61 3.57 -2.40
N ALA A 376 -6.33 4.66 -2.57
CA ALA A 376 -7.77 4.61 -2.84
C ALA A 376 -8.05 4.04 -4.24
N ALA A 377 -7.25 4.42 -5.24
CA ALA A 377 -7.39 3.95 -6.61
C ALA A 377 -6.68 2.60 -6.85
N TYR A 378 -5.54 2.37 -6.19
CA TYR A 378 -4.69 1.19 -6.41
C TYR A 378 -4.33 0.47 -5.10
N PRO A 379 -5.32 0.02 -4.29
CA PRO A 379 -5.06 -0.60 -2.98
C PRO A 379 -4.17 -1.85 -3.08
N TRP A 380 -4.16 -2.53 -4.21
CA TRP A 380 -3.34 -3.71 -4.45
C TRP A 380 -1.83 -3.42 -4.61
N MET A 381 -1.45 -2.18 -4.99
CA MET A 381 -0.05 -1.76 -5.03
C MET A 381 0.49 -1.50 -3.64
N ASP A 382 -0.36 -1.07 -2.75
CA ASP A 382 -0.09 -0.90 -1.34
C ASP A 382 -0.10 -2.26 -0.61
N GLU A 383 -1.26 -2.85 -0.43
CA GLU A 383 -1.49 -4.05 0.35
C GLU A 383 -0.88 -5.32 -0.27
N GLY A 384 -0.92 -5.42 -1.59
CA GLY A 384 -0.40 -6.59 -2.30
C GLY A 384 1.12 -6.66 -2.28
N PHE A 385 1.81 -5.54 -2.49
CA PHE A 385 3.27 -5.48 -2.45
C PHE A 385 3.78 -5.67 -1.03
N THR A 386 3.14 -5.02 -0.08
CA THR A 386 3.39 -5.19 1.35
C THR A 386 3.21 -6.64 1.79
N SER A 387 2.09 -7.29 1.44
CA SER A 387 1.85 -8.70 1.73
C SER A 387 2.89 -9.62 1.08
N TYR A 388 3.42 -9.27 -0.09
CA TYR A 388 4.47 -10.04 -0.74
C TYR A 388 5.77 -10.02 0.05
N ILE A 389 6.27 -8.85 0.43
CA ILE A 389 7.54 -8.75 1.17
C ILE A 389 7.38 -9.21 2.64
N GLN A 390 6.22 -9.00 3.26
CA GLN A 390 5.87 -9.59 4.55
C GLN A 390 6.02 -11.12 4.51
N THR A 391 5.39 -11.78 3.54
CA THR A 391 5.45 -13.24 3.39
C THR A 391 6.88 -13.76 3.26
N LEU A 392 7.73 -13.03 2.54
CA LEU A 392 9.16 -13.37 2.44
C LEU A 392 9.88 -13.20 3.79
N ALA A 393 9.60 -12.13 4.54
CA ALA A 393 10.18 -11.93 5.88
C ALA A 393 9.68 -12.99 6.88
N GLU A 394 8.40 -13.35 6.84
CA GLU A 394 7.84 -14.43 7.67
C GLU A 394 8.52 -15.79 7.40
N GLN A 395 8.90 -16.06 6.16
CA GLN A 395 9.62 -17.29 5.82
C GLN A 395 11.11 -17.20 6.14
N GLN A 396 11.80 -16.13 5.70
CA GLN A 396 13.27 -16.06 5.69
C GLN A 396 13.86 -15.55 7.00
N VAL A 397 13.13 -14.72 7.76
CA VAL A 397 13.62 -14.05 8.97
C VAL A 397 12.95 -14.60 10.22
N LEU A 398 11.63 -14.70 10.20
CA LEU A 398 10.84 -15.08 11.36
C LEU A 398 10.58 -16.59 11.45
N HIS A 399 10.81 -17.33 10.36
CA HIS A 399 10.60 -18.77 10.25
C HIS A 399 9.18 -19.21 10.64
N LEU A 400 8.19 -18.35 10.45
CA LEU A 400 6.77 -18.65 10.67
C LEU A 400 6.19 -19.53 9.55
N ILE A 401 6.80 -19.47 8.37
CA ILE A 401 6.48 -20.34 7.23
C ILE A 401 7.67 -21.27 7.00
N PRO A 402 7.49 -22.60 7.01
CA PRO A 402 8.58 -23.55 6.75
C PRO A 402 9.25 -23.29 5.39
N ALA A 403 10.57 -23.37 5.34
CA ALA A 403 11.35 -23.12 4.12
C ALA A 403 11.04 -24.10 2.97
N THR A 404 10.50 -25.29 3.30
CA THR A 404 10.08 -26.31 2.33
C THR A 404 8.74 -26.00 1.66
N ASN A 405 7.95 -25.08 2.20
CA ASN A 405 6.65 -24.72 1.69
C ASN A 405 6.74 -23.57 0.67
N TYR A 406 5.88 -23.61 -0.35
CA TYR A 406 5.69 -22.43 -1.17
C TYR A 406 4.97 -21.34 -0.36
N PRO A 407 5.59 -20.19 -0.11
CA PRO A 407 5.09 -19.26 0.91
C PRO A 407 3.77 -18.60 0.52
N PHE A 408 3.46 -18.49 -0.76
CA PHE A 408 2.27 -17.80 -1.27
C PHE A 408 1.02 -18.71 -1.44
N THR A 409 1.07 -19.94 -0.91
CA THR A 409 -0.06 -20.90 -0.98
C THR A 409 -1.35 -20.33 -0.41
N LYS A 410 -1.26 -19.55 0.68
CA LYS A 410 -2.43 -18.90 1.29
C LYS A 410 -3.09 -17.89 0.35
N ALA A 411 -2.28 -17.09 -0.34
CA ALA A 411 -2.78 -16.12 -1.31
C ALA A 411 -3.47 -16.81 -2.49
N TYR A 412 -2.86 -17.86 -3.04
CA TYR A 412 -3.46 -18.66 -4.11
C TYR A 412 -4.81 -19.26 -3.69
N ASN A 413 -4.88 -19.87 -2.53
CA ASN A 413 -6.13 -20.47 -2.04
C ASN A 413 -7.22 -19.42 -1.80
N GLY A 414 -6.86 -18.24 -1.27
CA GLY A 414 -7.79 -17.13 -1.12
C GLY A 414 -8.34 -16.64 -2.46
N TYR A 415 -7.46 -16.46 -3.43
CA TYR A 415 -7.84 -16.11 -4.81
C TYR A 415 -8.76 -17.16 -5.44
N LEU A 416 -8.42 -18.44 -5.32
CA LEU A 416 -9.24 -19.55 -5.85
C LEU A 416 -10.64 -19.56 -5.22
N ASN A 417 -10.74 -19.29 -3.93
CA ASN A 417 -12.04 -19.19 -3.25
C ASN A 417 -12.86 -17.99 -3.74
N LEU A 418 -12.22 -16.85 -4.01
CA LEU A 418 -12.89 -15.69 -4.59
C LEU A 418 -13.43 -16.01 -6.00
N VAL A 419 -12.61 -16.64 -6.85
CA VAL A 419 -13.06 -17.09 -8.19
C VAL A 419 -14.27 -18.02 -8.09
N LYS A 420 -14.20 -19.03 -7.22
CA LYS A 420 -15.31 -19.99 -7.01
C LYS A 420 -16.58 -19.35 -6.44
N SER A 421 -16.46 -18.25 -5.71
CA SER A 421 -17.62 -17.55 -5.17
C SER A 421 -18.40 -16.73 -6.21
N GLY A 422 -17.81 -16.46 -7.35
CA GLY A 422 -18.39 -15.59 -8.39
C GLY A 422 -18.43 -14.11 -8.02
N LEU A 423 -17.76 -13.70 -6.93
CA LEU A 423 -17.71 -12.30 -6.46
C LEU A 423 -16.46 -11.55 -6.94
N GLN A 424 -15.69 -12.15 -7.84
CA GLN A 424 -14.49 -11.49 -8.36
C GLN A 424 -14.84 -10.25 -9.17
N GLU A 425 -14.08 -9.19 -8.93
CA GLU A 425 -14.12 -7.93 -9.66
C GLU A 425 -12.72 -7.58 -10.20
N PRO A 426 -12.60 -6.71 -11.23
CA PRO A 426 -11.31 -6.18 -11.65
C PRO A 426 -10.54 -5.59 -10.47
N THR A 427 -9.27 -5.93 -10.32
CA THR A 427 -8.46 -5.52 -9.16
C THR A 427 -8.15 -4.02 -9.16
N ILE A 428 -8.27 -3.35 -10.32
CA ILE A 428 -8.17 -1.89 -10.43
C ILE A 428 -9.45 -1.15 -10.00
N THR A 429 -10.49 -1.88 -9.56
CA THR A 429 -11.68 -1.24 -8.99
C THR A 429 -11.26 -0.36 -7.82
N HIS A 430 -11.72 0.89 -7.81
CA HIS A 430 -11.47 1.82 -6.72
C HIS A 430 -11.90 1.20 -5.38
N SER A 431 -11.10 1.35 -4.33
CA SER A 431 -11.28 0.68 -3.04
C SER A 431 -12.69 0.81 -2.46
N ASP A 432 -13.31 1.99 -2.62
CA ASP A 432 -14.66 2.27 -2.12
C ASP A 432 -15.79 1.73 -3.00
N ARG A 433 -15.51 1.22 -4.19
CA ARG A 433 -16.52 0.83 -5.18
C ARG A 433 -16.74 -0.68 -5.29
N TYR A 434 -15.96 -1.48 -4.58
CA TYR A 434 -16.18 -2.92 -4.52
C TYR A 434 -17.58 -3.24 -3.97
N ALA A 435 -18.25 -4.20 -4.59
CA ALA A 435 -19.58 -4.64 -4.19
C ALA A 435 -19.57 -5.32 -2.81
N THR A 436 -18.46 -5.96 -2.42
CA THR A 436 -18.28 -6.64 -1.14
C THR A 436 -16.93 -6.33 -0.51
N ASN A 437 -16.87 -6.32 0.83
CA ASN A 437 -15.60 -6.26 1.56
C ASN A 437 -14.73 -7.51 1.32
N TYR A 438 -15.38 -8.67 1.14
CA TYR A 438 -14.67 -9.91 0.81
C TYR A 438 -13.90 -9.80 -0.52
N ALA A 439 -14.56 -9.35 -1.59
CA ALA A 439 -13.91 -9.15 -2.89
C ALA A 439 -12.77 -8.13 -2.79
N TYR A 440 -12.99 -6.98 -2.13
CA TYR A 440 -11.95 -6.00 -1.86
C TYR A 440 -10.72 -6.60 -1.18
N SER A 441 -10.93 -7.30 -0.05
CA SER A 441 -9.84 -7.84 0.76
C SER A 441 -8.99 -8.85 -0.02
N ILE A 442 -9.64 -9.76 -0.77
CA ILE A 442 -8.89 -10.75 -1.56
C ILE A 442 -8.20 -10.07 -2.76
N ALA A 443 -8.84 -9.09 -3.40
CA ALA A 443 -8.26 -8.37 -4.53
C ALA A 443 -7.04 -7.55 -4.12
N ALA A 444 -7.14 -6.73 -3.07
CA ALA A 444 -6.05 -5.89 -2.62
C ALA A 444 -4.86 -6.71 -2.07
N TYR A 445 -5.11 -7.60 -1.12
CA TYR A 445 -4.06 -8.35 -0.43
C TYR A 445 -3.56 -9.56 -1.25
N TYR A 446 -4.43 -10.52 -1.59
CA TYR A 446 -4.00 -11.79 -2.16
C TYR A 446 -3.78 -11.71 -3.67
N LYS A 447 -4.70 -11.14 -4.45
CA LYS A 447 -4.50 -11.00 -5.88
C LYS A 447 -3.40 -9.99 -6.20
N GLY A 448 -3.26 -8.91 -5.41
CA GLY A 448 -2.13 -8.00 -5.48
C GLY A 448 -0.78 -8.69 -5.18
N GLN A 449 -0.72 -9.57 -4.16
CA GLN A 449 0.45 -10.40 -3.88
C GLN A 449 0.73 -11.38 -5.03
N LEU A 450 -0.32 -12.01 -5.58
CA LEU A 450 -0.19 -12.94 -6.71
C LEU A 450 0.27 -12.25 -7.99
N PHE A 451 -0.03 -10.97 -8.20
CA PHE A 451 0.51 -10.21 -9.31
C PHE A 451 2.05 -10.25 -9.33
N LEU A 452 2.70 -10.07 -8.20
CA LEU A 452 4.16 -10.18 -8.09
C LEU A 452 4.65 -11.63 -8.26
N THR A 453 3.94 -12.62 -7.72
CA THR A 453 4.32 -14.03 -7.92
C THR A 453 4.17 -14.48 -9.36
N GLN A 454 3.20 -13.93 -10.09
CA GLN A 454 3.04 -14.22 -11.51
C GLN A 454 4.08 -13.49 -12.37
N LEU A 455 4.52 -12.30 -11.99
CA LEU A 455 5.70 -11.69 -12.62
C LEU A 455 6.96 -12.52 -12.38
N ASP A 456 7.16 -13.08 -11.19
CA ASP A 456 8.21 -14.07 -10.92
C ASP A 456 8.08 -15.29 -11.87
N TYR A 457 6.87 -15.82 -12.02
CA TYR A 457 6.62 -16.95 -12.93
C TYR A 457 6.91 -16.61 -14.41
N LEU A 458 6.57 -15.38 -14.85
CA LEU A 458 6.75 -14.93 -16.24
C LEU A 458 8.19 -14.56 -16.59
N MET A 459 8.91 -13.86 -15.71
CA MET A 459 10.23 -13.30 -16.02
C MET A 459 11.38 -13.84 -15.15
N GLY A 460 11.07 -14.66 -14.14
CA GLY A 460 12.03 -15.24 -13.20
C GLY A 460 12.31 -14.35 -11.98
N ASN A 461 12.68 -15.01 -10.88
CA ASN A 461 12.84 -14.37 -9.56
C ASN A 461 13.91 -13.26 -9.55
N GLU A 462 15.05 -13.49 -10.20
CA GLU A 462 16.13 -12.50 -10.25
C GLU A 462 15.67 -11.19 -10.92
N ALA A 463 14.90 -11.29 -12.01
CA ALA A 463 14.34 -10.14 -12.70
C ALA A 463 13.30 -9.42 -11.84
N LEU A 464 12.43 -10.15 -11.12
CA LEU A 464 11.49 -9.54 -10.19
C LEU A 464 12.20 -8.79 -9.06
N MET A 465 13.21 -9.39 -8.43
CA MET A 465 13.97 -8.75 -7.35
C MET A 465 14.69 -7.48 -7.83
N LYS A 466 15.29 -7.52 -9.00
CA LYS A 466 15.88 -6.33 -9.65
C LYS A 466 14.81 -5.26 -9.94
N THR A 467 13.62 -5.68 -10.36
CA THR A 467 12.48 -4.77 -10.61
C THR A 467 12.05 -4.05 -9.33
N LEU A 468 11.81 -4.79 -8.25
CA LEU A 468 11.40 -4.21 -6.95
C LEU A 468 12.43 -3.20 -6.42
N LYS A 469 13.72 -3.56 -6.44
CA LYS A 469 14.81 -2.67 -6.02
C LYS A 469 14.94 -1.42 -6.90
N ARG A 470 14.76 -1.58 -8.21
CA ARG A 470 14.81 -0.49 -9.17
C ARG A 470 13.61 0.44 -9.02
N TYR A 471 12.41 -0.12 -8.90
CA TYR A 471 11.16 0.60 -8.67
C TYR A 471 11.24 1.44 -7.39
N TYR A 472 11.64 0.81 -6.27
CA TYR A 472 11.88 1.49 -5.00
C TYR A 472 12.84 2.70 -5.17
N ARG A 473 13.99 2.50 -5.81
CA ARG A 473 15.00 3.55 -6.00
C ARG A 473 14.54 4.67 -6.92
N GLU A 474 13.88 4.35 -8.02
CA GLU A 474 13.49 5.34 -9.05
C GLU A 474 12.24 6.13 -8.67
N TYR A 475 11.36 5.53 -7.86
CA TYR A 475 10.11 6.16 -7.46
C TYR A 475 10.02 6.57 -5.98
N ALA A 476 11.11 6.47 -5.23
CA ALA A 476 11.19 7.03 -3.88
C ALA A 476 10.75 8.50 -3.88
N PHE A 477 9.80 8.84 -2.98
CA PHE A 477 9.21 10.17 -2.82
C PHE A 477 8.49 10.71 -4.07
N LYS A 478 7.87 9.81 -4.83
CA LYS A 478 7.03 10.13 -5.98
C LYS A 478 5.67 9.44 -5.78
N ASN A 479 4.77 9.62 -6.74
CA ASN A 479 3.45 9.01 -6.71
C ASN A 479 3.30 8.07 -7.91
N PRO A 480 3.94 6.87 -7.91
CA PRO A 480 3.91 5.98 -9.06
C PRO A 480 2.54 5.34 -9.27
N THR A 481 2.29 5.01 -10.53
CA THR A 481 1.12 4.30 -11.01
C THR A 481 1.43 2.83 -11.34
N PRO A 482 0.43 1.97 -11.57
CA PRO A 482 0.64 0.61 -12.07
C PRO A 482 1.49 0.52 -13.33
N ASN A 483 1.33 1.49 -14.25
CA ASN A 483 2.10 1.54 -15.50
C ASN A 483 3.58 1.81 -15.25
N ASP A 484 3.91 2.62 -14.24
CA ASP A 484 5.30 2.90 -13.87
C ASP A 484 6.02 1.64 -13.40
N PHE A 485 5.34 0.83 -12.58
CA PHE A 485 5.89 -0.45 -12.12
C PHE A 485 6.12 -1.44 -13.26
N ILE A 486 5.10 -1.65 -14.12
CA ILE A 486 5.22 -2.54 -15.28
C ILE A 486 6.34 -2.09 -16.21
N ARG A 487 6.47 -0.78 -16.47
CA ARG A 487 7.54 -0.24 -17.31
C ARG A 487 8.94 -0.56 -16.74
N ILE A 488 9.11 -0.54 -15.42
CA ILE A 488 10.37 -1.00 -14.80
C ILE A 488 10.58 -2.50 -15.01
N ALA A 489 9.52 -3.32 -14.83
CA ALA A 489 9.59 -4.76 -15.06
C ALA A 489 9.98 -5.08 -16.51
N GLU A 490 9.42 -4.40 -17.50
CA GLU A 490 9.78 -4.53 -18.92
C GLU A 490 11.23 -4.15 -19.19
N LYS A 491 11.70 -3.02 -18.65
CA LYS A 491 13.09 -2.57 -18.79
C LYS A 491 14.11 -3.53 -18.16
N VAL A 492 13.73 -4.23 -17.09
CA VAL A 492 14.60 -5.17 -16.38
C VAL A 492 14.62 -6.53 -17.06
N SER A 493 13.46 -7.02 -17.47
CA SER A 493 13.31 -8.37 -18.06
C SER A 493 13.61 -8.41 -19.57
N GLY A 494 13.47 -7.29 -20.28
CA GLY A 494 13.50 -7.24 -21.73
C GLY A 494 12.22 -7.80 -22.39
N MET A 495 11.17 -8.07 -21.61
CA MET A 495 9.88 -8.60 -22.06
C MET A 495 8.84 -7.50 -22.16
N GLN A 496 7.80 -7.71 -22.97
CA GLN A 496 6.58 -6.90 -22.96
C GLN A 496 5.61 -7.49 -21.93
N LEU A 497 5.21 -6.70 -20.92
CA LEU A 497 4.41 -7.16 -19.78
C LEU A 497 3.14 -6.34 -19.55
N GLN A 498 2.92 -5.26 -20.33
CA GLN A 498 1.71 -4.42 -20.20
C GLN A 498 0.43 -5.24 -20.39
N TRP A 499 0.45 -6.25 -21.28
CA TRP A 499 -0.68 -7.16 -21.47
C TRP A 499 -1.06 -7.89 -20.19
N PHE A 500 -0.07 -8.27 -19.35
CA PHE A 500 -0.33 -8.98 -18.09
C PHE A 500 -1.02 -8.07 -17.05
N LEU A 501 -0.57 -6.82 -16.92
CA LEU A 501 -1.28 -5.83 -16.11
C LEU A 501 -2.74 -5.68 -16.57
N ASN A 502 -2.96 -5.55 -17.88
CA ASN A 502 -4.30 -5.38 -18.45
C ASN A 502 -5.18 -6.60 -18.19
N GLU A 503 -4.69 -7.80 -18.49
CA GLU A 503 -5.50 -9.03 -18.39
C GLU A 503 -5.73 -9.47 -16.95
N PHE A 504 -4.70 -9.41 -16.08
CA PHE A 504 -4.80 -9.94 -14.74
C PHE A 504 -5.40 -8.95 -13.73
N MET A 505 -5.12 -7.64 -13.88
CA MET A 505 -5.55 -6.64 -12.91
C MET A 505 -6.77 -5.82 -13.36
N GLN A 506 -6.89 -5.55 -14.68
CA GLN A 506 -8.00 -4.72 -15.19
C GLN A 506 -9.24 -5.53 -15.58
N THR A 507 -9.16 -6.86 -15.47
CA THR A 507 -10.29 -7.76 -15.76
C THR A 507 -10.49 -8.77 -14.63
N ASP A 508 -11.54 -9.54 -14.72
CA ASP A 508 -11.81 -10.72 -13.90
C ASP A 508 -11.33 -12.03 -14.56
N HIS A 509 -10.50 -11.95 -15.61
CA HIS A 509 -10.01 -13.10 -16.33
C HIS A 509 -9.19 -14.04 -15.44
N VAL A 510 -9.40 -15.33 -15.62
CA VAL A 510 -8.71 -16.43 -14.91
C VAL A 510 -7.95 -17.32 -15.89
N ALA A 511 -6.98 -18.06 -15.40
CA ALA A 511 -6.21 -19.02 -16.16
C ALA A 511 -6.68 -20.45 -15.87
N ASP A 512 -6.91 -21.24 -16.91
CA ASP A 512 -7.11 -22.70 -16.88
C ASP A 512 -6.47 -23.29 -18.15
N TYR A 513 -5.46 -24.13 -17.96
CA TYR A 513 -4.72 -24.80 -19.03
C TYR A 513 -4.77 -26.30 -18.83
N ALA A 514 -4.93 -27.03 -19.92
CA ALA A 514 -5.04 -28.49 -19.91
C ALA A 514 -4.06 -29.15 -20.88
N ILE A 515 -3.65 -30.37 -20.57
CA ILE A 515 -3.08 -31.30 -21.53
C ILE A 515 -4.25 -31.97 -22.27
N ASP A 516 -4.54 -31.50 -23.48
CA ASP A 516 -5.71 -31.95 -24.27
C ASP A 516 -5.47 -33.31 -24.92
N LYS A 517 -4.30 -33.48 -25.59
CA LYS A 517 -3.95 -34.72 -26.28
C LYS A 517 -2.46 -35.02 -26.22
N VAL A 518 -2.14 -36.32 -26.17
CA VAL A 518 -0.77 -36.83 -26.27
C VAL A 518 -0.77 -38.02 -27.26
N GLU A 519 -0.20 -37.82 -28.42
CA GLU A 519 -0.31 -38.77 -29.55
C GLU A 519 1.06 -39.16 -30.08
N ALA A 520 1.20 -40.43 -30.54
CA ALA A 520 2.41 -40.90 -31.22
C ALA A 520 2.52 -40.31 -32.62
N LYS A 521 3.71 -39.80 -32.97
CA LYS A 521 4.03 -39.31 -34.32
C LYS A 521 5.37 -39.90 -34.79
N GLY A 522 5.33 -41.15 -35.27
CA GLY A 522 6.55 -41.90 -35.55
C GLY A 522 7.42 -42.07 -34.28
N ASN A 523 8.67 -41.64 -34.34
CA ASN A 523 9.59 -41.65 -33.19
C ASN A 523 9.46 -40.44 -32.26
N LYS A 524 8.46 -39.59 -32.49
CA LYS A 524 8.17 -38.40 -31.70
C LYS A 524 6.81 -38.52 -30.99
N THR A 525 6.57 -37.63 -30.06
CA THR A 525 5.26 -37.44 -29.41
C THR A 525 4.75 -36.05 -29.74
N ALA A 526 3.53 -35.94 -30.23
CA ALA A 526 2.79 -34.71 -30.36
C ALA A 526 2.02 -34.44 -29.05
N ILE A 527 2.25 -33.29 -28.45
CA ILE A 527 1.57 -32.83 -27.24
C ILE A 527 0.72 -31.63 -27.59
N THR A 528 -0.58 -31.73 -27.38
CA THR A 528 -1.54 -30.64 -27.58
C THR A 528 -1.97 -30.10 -26.22
N LEU A 529 -1.74 -28.82 -26.03
CA LEU A 529 -2.21 -28.04 -24.88
C LEU A 529 -3.45 -27.23 -25.27
N LYS A 530 -4.32 -26.97 -24.30
CA LYS A 530 -5.53 -26.18 -24.49
C LYS A 530 -5.64 -25.13 -23.40
N ARG A 531 -5.95 -23.89 -23.79
CA ARG A 531 -6.34 -22.82 -22.90
C ARG A 531 -7.87 -22.83 -22.79
N LEU A 532 -8.39 -23.04 -21.60
CA LEU A 532 -9.81 -23.17 -21.32
C LEU A 532 -10.44 -21.84 -20.91
N GLU A 533 -9.63 -20.96 -20.30
CA GLU A 533 -10.03 -19.66 -19.79
C GLU A 533 -9.29 -18.50 -20.47
N ARG A 534 -9.57 -17.27 -20.10
CA ARG A 534 -9.18 -16.08 -20.86
C ARG A 534 -7.77 -15.57 -20.60
N LEU A 535 -7.26 -15.69 -19.35
CA LEU A 535 -5.94 -15.18 -19.00
C LEU A 535 -4.84 -15.99 -19.70
N PRO A 536 -4.04 -15.38 -20.59
CA PRO A 536 -2.93 -16.07 -21.23
C PRO A 536 -1.72 -16.14 -20.30
N LEU A 537 -0.96 -17.25 -20.35
CA LEU A 537 0.30 -17.44 -19.63
C LEU A 537 1.31 -18.18 -20.53
N SER A 538 2.60 -18.01 -20.25
CA SER A 538 3.62 -18.95 -20.70
C SER A 538 3.50 -20.24 -19.89
N ILE A 539 3.93 -21.38 -20.45
CA ILE A 539 3.73 -22.68 -19.81
C ILE A 539 5.05 -23.38 -19.55
N ASP A 540 5.21 -23.85 -18.33
CA ASP A 540 6.26 -24.78 -17.91
C ASP A 540 5.72 -26.21 -17.90
N LEU A 541 6.41 -27.16 -18.55
CA LEU A 541 6.08 -28.57 -18.49
C LEU A 541 7.29 -29.39 -18.04
N PHE A 542 7.03 -30.40 -17.22
CA PHE A 542 7.96 -31.51 -17.01
C PHE A 542 7.48 -32.74 -17.76
N VAL A 543 8.37 -33.32 -18.56
CA VAL A 543 8.15 -34.59 -19.23
C VAL A 543 9.12 -35.61 -18.65
N THR A 544 8.57 -36.63 -18.00
CA THR A 544 9.36 -37.68 -17.34
C THR A 544 9.25 -38.99 -18.17
N ASP A 545 10.37 -39.57 -18.49
CA ASP A 545 10.43 -40.85 -19.17
C ASP A 545 10.30 -42.05 -18.21
N LYS A 546 10.17 -43.27 -18.76
CA LYS A 546 10.07 -44.51 -18.00
C LYS A 546 11.32 -44.87 -17.20
N ALA A 547 12.46 -44.26 -17.50
CA ALA A 547 13.70 -44.41 -16.76
C ALA A 547 13.78 -43.39 -15.59
N GLY A 548 12.75 -42.55 -15.42
CA GLY A 548 12.69 -41.50 -14.36
C GLY A 548 13.45 -40.23 -14.72
N LYS A 549 13.98 -40.11 -15.95
CA LYS A 549 14.66 -38.88 -16.39
C LYS A 549 13.63 -37.83 -16.80
N THR A 550 13.73 -36.66 -16.18
CA THR A 550 12.83 -35.53 -16.48
C THR A 550 13.53 -34.48 -17.34
N GLN A 551 12.82 -33.92 -18.30
CA GLN A 551 13.20 -32.74 -19.08
C GLN A 551 12.18 -31.61 -18.84
N TYR A 552 12.66 -30.38 -18.87
CA TYR A 552 11.87 -29.18 -18.80
C TYR A 552 11.56 -28.66 -20.21
N VAL A 553 10.29 -28.49 -20.51
CA VAL A 553 9.82 -27.89 -21.77
C VAL A 553 9.18 -26.54 -21.43
N TYR A 554 9.65 -25.49 -22.07
CA TYR A 554 9.10 -24.14 -21.92
C TYR A 554 8.35 -23.72 -23.18
N VAL A 555 7.09 -23.33 -23.04
CA VAL A 555 6.24 -22.76 -24.08
C VAL A 555 6.12 -21.27 -23.86
N PRO A 556 6.88 -20.42 -24.59
CA PRO A 556 6.75 -18.97 -24.47
C PRO A 556 5.37 -18.49 -24.94
N LEU A 557 4.86 -17.43 -24.34
CA LEU A 557 3.73 -16.69 -24.87
C LEU A 557 4.22 -15.64 -25.86
N ARG A 558 3.68 -15.59 -27.07
CA ARG A 558 4.16 -14.67 -28.14
C ARG A 558 4.07 -13.20 -27.72
N MET A 559 3.05 -12.83 -26.93
CA MET A 559 2.83 -11.45 -26.47
C MET A 559 3.99 -10.90 -25.62
N THR A 560 4.80 -11.76 -25.00
CA THR A 560 5.93 -11.31 -24.17
C THR A 560 7.11 -10.83 -25.01
N TYR A 561 7.21 -11.21 -26.29
CA TYR A 561 8.36 -10.92 -27.16
C TYR A 561 9.72 -11.20 -26.51
N GLY A 562 9.75 -12.20 -25.62
CA GLY A 562 10.92 -12.62 -24.87
C GLY A 562 10.66 -13.96 -24.17
N GLU A 563 11.68 -14.47 -23.52
CA GLU A 563 11.59 -15.69 -22.73
C GLU A 563 12.32 -15.53 -21.39
N LYS A 564 11.78 -16.17 -20.35
CA LYS A 564 12.43 -16.17 -19.04
C LYS A 564 13.71 -17.02 -19.04
N PRO A 565 14.67 -16.74 -18.18
CA PRO A 565 15.81 -17.60 -17.91
C PRO A 565 15.37 -19.01 -17.51
N ASN A 566 16.29 -19.99 -17.63
CA ASN A 566 16.00 -21.35 -17.15
C ASN A 566 15.76 -21.34 -15.63
N THR A 567 14.52 -21.50 -15.21
CA THR A 567 14.12 -21.57 -13.80
C THR A 567 14.34 -22.93 -13.16
N TYR A 568 14.68 -23.95 -13.98
CA TYR A 568 14.93 -25.32 -13.53
C TYR A 568 16.29 -25.83 -14.02
N PRO A 569 17.41 -25.27 -13.55
CA PRO A 569 18.75 -25.53 -14.10
C PRO A 569 19.21 -26.99 -13.98
N ASN A 570 18.61 -27.77 -13.11
CA ASN A 570 18.91 -29.19 -12.91
C ASN A 570 18.26 -30.10 -13.98
N TYR A 571 17.43 -29.56 -14.87
CA TYR A 571 16.76 -30.31 -15.92
C TYR A 571 17.18 -29.81 -17.30
N PRO A 572 17.42 -30.72 -18.29
CA PRO A 572 17.62 -30.32 -19.66
C PRO A 572 16.41 -29.50 -20.14
N ARG A 573 16.65 -28.30 -20.71
CA ARG A 573 15.60 -27.36 -21.14
C ARG A 573 15.42 -27.44 -22.66
N THR A 574 14.17 -27.57 -23.09
CA THR A 574 13.74 -27.38 -24.46
C THR A 574 12.79 -26.19 -24.54
N VAL A 575 13.08 -25.23 -25.43
CA VAL A 575 12.16 -24.12 -25.72
C VAL A 575 11.48 -24.42 -27.05
N VAL A 576 10.15 -24.48 -27.05
CA VAL A 576 9.36 -24.70 -28.25
C VAL A 576 8.89 -23.34 -28.81
N PRO A 577 8.39 -23.28 -30.08
CA PRO A 577 7.89 -22.04 -30.65
C PRO A 577 6.82 -21.37 -29.79
N ALA A 578 6.80 -20.04 -29.77
CA ALA A 578 5.89 -19.28 -28.90
C ALA A 578 4.40 -19.48 -29.27
N TRP A 579 3.58 -19.71 -28.25
CA TRP A 579 2.12 -19.84 -28.39
C TRP A 579 1.48 -18.47 -28.69
N GLY A 580 0.72 -18.37 -29.78
CA GLY A 580 -0.02 -17.15 -30.14
C GLY A 580 -1.30 -17.00 -29.34
N TRP A 581 -1.56 -15.79 -28.86
CA TRP A 581 -2.72 -15.49 -28.00
C TRP A 581 -4.07 -15.87 -28.62
N GLY A 582 -4.25 -15.67 -29.91
CA GLY A 582 -5.50 -15.99 -30.63
C GLY A 582 -5.82 -17.49 -30.75
N ASN A 583 -4.88 -18.38 -30.47
CA ASN A 583 -5.07 -19.82 -30.58
C ASN A 583 -5.47 -20.41 -29.22
N LEU A 584 -6.61 -21.07 -29.14
CA LEU A 584 -7.05 -21.78 -27.95
C LEU A 584 -6.32 -23.10 -27.71
N THR A 585 -5.73 -23.67 -28.76
CA THR A 585 -4.95 -24.92 -28.74
C THR A 585 -3.56 -24.68 -29.27
N TYR A 586 -2.59 -25.45 -28.76
CA TYR A 586 -1.21 -25.39 -29.21
C TYR A 586 -0.60 -26.77 -29.20
N THR A 587 -0.05 -27.18 -30.34
CA THR A 587 0.59 -28.51 -30.53
C THR A 587 2.07 -28.34 -30.85
N PHE A 588 2.89 -29.07 -30.14
CA PHE A 588 4.32 -29.19 -30.45
C PHE A 588 4.77 -30.64 -30.43
N GLU A 589 5.90 -30.91 -31.07
CA GLU A 589 6.50 -32.25 -31.14
C GLU A 589 7.71 -32.33 -30.19
N LEU A 590 7.77 -33.42 -29.45
CA LEU A 590 8.89 -33.78 -28.63
C LEU A 590 9.68 -34.92 -29.22
N ASP A 591 11.02 -34.82 -29.26
CA ASP A 591 11.90 -35.90 -29.78
C ASP A 591 12.02 -37.05 -28.75
N MET A 592 10.87 -37.68 -28.48
CA MET A 592 10.74 -38.83 -27.59
C MET A 592 9.53 -39.64 -28.03
N PRO A 593 9.68 -40.96 -28.25
CA PRO A 593 8.55 -41.83 -28.56
C PRO A 593 7.53 -41.86 -27.42
N LEU A 594 6.24 -41.85 -27.73
CA LEU A 594 5.16 -41.86 -26.73
C LEU A 594 5.29 -43.03 -25.74
N ASN A 595 5.76 -44.18 -26.22
CA ASN A 595 5.94 -45.36 -25.37
C ASN A 595 7.02 -45.19 -24.29
N ASN A 596 7.90 -44.21 -24.42
CA ASN A 596 8.94 -43.88 -23.43
C ASN A 596 8.45 -42.85 -22.39
N ILE A 597 7.36 -42.15 -22.66
CA ILE A 597 6.81 -41.18 -21.70
C ILE A 597 6.09 -41.91 -20.57
N GLN A 598 6.42 -41.53 -19.32
CA GLN A 598 5.74 -41.95 -18.11
C GLN A 598 4.70 -40.92 -17.68
N SER A 599 5.06 -39.64 -17.68
CA SER A 599 4.15 -38.55 -17.29
C SER A 599 4.54 -37.21 -17.91
N ILE A 600 3.53 -36.34 -18.06
CA ILE A 600 3.67 -34.94 -18.43
C ILE A 600 2.93 -34.12 -17.36
N VAL A 601 3.57 -33.09 -16.81
CA VAL A 601 3.00 -32.23 -15.78
C VAL A 601 3.15 -30.78 -16.21
N LEU A 602 2.05 -30.07 -16.32
CA LEU A 602 1.95 -28.63 -16.46
C LEU A 602 2.21 -27.98 -15.12
N ASP A 603 2.97 -26.88 -15.10
CA ASP A 603 3.28 -26.12 -13.88
C ASP A 603 3.68 -27.04 -12.70
N PRO A 604 4.80 -27.78 -12.82
CA PRO A 604 5.15 -28.87 -11.89
C PRO A 604 5.34 -28.42 -10.45
N ASN A 605 5.60 -27.13 -10.22
CA ASN A 605 5.79 -26.54 -8.90
C ASN A 605 4.58 -25.71 -8.42
N ASN A 606 3.45 -25.78 -9.11
CA ASN A 606 2.21 -25.07 -8.77
C ASN A 606 2.42 -23.55 -8.58
N ARG A 607 3.19 -22.92 -9.48
CA ARG A 607 3.57 -21.50 -9.40
C ARG A 607 2.60 -20.57 -10.14
N SER A 608 1.87 -21.09 -11.14
CA SER A 608 0.88 -20.33 -11.90
C SER A 608 -0.43 -20.14 -11.11
N VAL A 609 -1.24 -19.15 -11.55
CA VAL A 609 -2.60 -18.93 -11.03
C VAL A 609 -3.66 -19.78 -11.74
N ASP A 610 -3.27 -20.92 -12.31
CA ASP A 610 -4.19 -21.88 -12.89
C ASP A 610 -5.22 -22.34 -11.85
N ILE A 611 -6.52 -22.21 -12.19
CA ILE A 611 -7.62 -22.47 -11.26
C ILE A 611 -8.02 -23.93 -11.18
N ASN A 612 -7.55 -24.76 -12.12
CA ASN A 612 -7.89 -26.19 -12.20
C ASN A 612 -6.64 -27.04 -12.49
N ARG A 613 -5.99 -27.51 -11.46
CA ARG A 613 -4.75 -28.28 -11.59
C ARG A 613 -4.98 -29.79 -11.85
N GLU A 614 -6.22 -30.26 -11.89
CA GLU A 614 -6.53 -31.67 -12.17
C GLU A 614 -6.29 -32.03 -13.65
N ASN A 615 -6.49 -31.08 -14.56
CA ASN A 615 -6.27 -31.24 -16.00
C ASN A 615 -4.82 -30.97 -16.45
N ASN A 616 -3.94 -30.67 -15.50
CA ASN A 616 -2.52 -30.36 -15.73
C ASN A 616 -1.62 -31.60 -15.78
N ILE A 617 -2.17 -32.80 -15.63
CA ILE A 617 -1.39 -34.02 -15.49
C ILE A 617 -1.82 -35.08 -16.52
N TYR A 618 -0.86 -35.55 -17.33
CA TYR A 618 -0.98 -36.75 -18.11
C TYR A 618 -0.12 -37.85 -17.49
N LYS A 619 -0.70 -39.01 -17.21
CA LYS A 619 -0.02 -40.24 -16.76
C LYS A 619 -0.42 -41.39 -17.65
N LYS A 620 0.57 -42.24 -18.01
CA LYS A 620 0.37 -43.43 -18.82
C LYS A 620 0.40 -44.68 -17.94
#